data_f00bc9f3012e692e435cbbfd0da4ed82
#
_entry.id   f00bc9f3012e692e435cbbfd0da4ed82
#
_cell.length_a   1.000
_cell.length_b   1.000
_cell.length_c   1.000
_cell.angle_alpha   90.00
_cell.angle_beta   90.00
_cell.angle_gamma   90.00
#
_symmetry.space_group_name_H-M   'P 1'
#
loop_
_entity.id
_entity.type
_entity.pdbx_description
1 polymer ?
#
loop_
_entity_poly.entity_id
_entity_poly.type
_entity_poly.pdbx_seq_one_letter_code
_entity_poly.pdbx_strand_id
1 'polypeptide(L)'
;TNVFQTRHGACETIHQMRAIGFEPGYSMASVGAPRIVAGKQITFKYRDKATGLQVVVTWKCAGKGAVLHADVTVTNRGSEPVTIDHISPVFPGLCSMKSGDWVKNMHIHFARNVWNAEAQWYDRLICEEGMNAQYLSGDSSSFFRLESLGSFSASRHLPMVILEDRGAGKSCYCEIRYSGSWSMEVGGRRNRFYILPSGPTKTDGQFWQTLAPGESLSAVPVAFGVTNGGFNEAIAELTKYRRADLRPTCKADRELPVIFDDYMNCLLGN
;
A
#
# COMPACT_ATOMS: atom_id res chain seq x y z
N THR A 1 11.24 1.21 -4.12
CA THR A 1 11.06 0.88 -5.55
C THR A 1 9.58 0.79 -5.82
N ASN A 2 9.09 1.51 -6.84
CA ASN A 2 7.70 1.41 -7.26
C ASN A 2 7.56 0.24 -8.21
N VAL A 3 6.45 -0.44 -8.10
CA VAL A 3 6.09 -1.54 -8.97
C VAL A 3 4.90 -1.12 -9.82
N PHE A 4 5.03 -1.22 -11.10
CA PHE A 4 3.93 -1.10 -12.03
C PHE A 4 3.99 -2.23 -13.06
N GLN A 5 2.86 -2.55 -13.60
CA GLN A 5 2.72 -3.58 -14.62
C GLN A 5 2.11 -2.97 -15.87
N THR A 6 2.68 -3.29 -17.02
CA THR A 6 2.13 -2.93 -18.33
C THR A 6 1.78 -4.18 -19.10
N ARG A 7 0.88 -4.07 -20.08
CA ARG A 7 0.54 -5.19 -20.97
C ARG A 7 1.67 -5.62 -21.89
N HIS A 8 2.67 -4.77 -22.05
CA HIS A 8 3.86 -5.05 -22.86
C HIS A 8 5.01 -5.61 -22.02
N GLY A 9 4.81 -5.76 -20.70
CA GLY A 9 5.80 -6.35 -19.80
C GLY A 9 5.68 -7.86 -19.73
N ALA A 10 6.77 -8.52 -19.44
CA ALA A 10 6.84 -9.98 -19.26
C ALA A 10 6.17 -10.48 -17.97
N CYS A 11 5.42 -9.66 -17.30
CA CYS A 11 4.77 -9.95 -16.02
C CYS A 11 3.79 -11.12 -16.04
N GLU A 12 3.29 -11.47 -17.19
CA GLU A 12 2.31 -12.55 -17.32
C GLU A 12 2.93 -13.94 -17.16
N THR A 13 4.25 -14.04 -17.30
CA THR A 13 4.93 -15.33 -17.36
C THR A 13 5.48 -15.81 -16.03
N ILE A 14 5.60 -14.94 -15.02
CA ILE A 14 6.27 -15.30 -13.78
C ILE A 14 5.44 -14.86 -12.57
N HIS A 15 4.51 -15.70 -12.16
CA HIS A 15 3.70 -15.46 -10.97
C HIS A 15 4.52 -15.13 -9.72
N GLN A 16 5.66 -15.79 -9.54
CA GLN A 16 6.51 -15.58 -8.38
C GLN A 16 7.24 -14.24 -8.38
N MET A 17 7.36 -13.58 -9.53
CA MET A 17 8.04 -12.29 -9.66
C MET A 17 7.07 -11.12 -9.83
N ARG A 18 5.80 -11.39 -10.00
CA ARG A 18 4.75 -10.41 -10.25
C ARG A 18 4.72 -9.29 -9.22
N ALA A 19 4.88 -9.65 -7.96
CA ALA A 19 4.83 -8.70 -6.86
C ALA A 19 6.01 -7.72 -6.82
N ILE A 20 7.07 -7.99 -7.52
CA ILE A 20 8.31 -7.25 -7.41
C ILE A 20 8.70 -6.48 -8.65
N GLY A 21 7.98 -6.68 -9.75
CA GLY A 21 8.17 -5.91 -10.98
C GLY A 21 9.59 -5.93 -11.55
N PHE A 22 10.40 -6.90 -11.17
CA PHE A 22 11.72 -7.11 -11.74
C PHE A 22 11.62 -7.97 -12.98
N GLU A 23 10.89 -7.47 -13.94
CA GLU A 23 10.76 -8.15 -15.20
C GLU A 23 11.97 -7.87 -16.09
N PRO A 24 12.49 -8.86 -16.82
CA PRO A 24 13.63 -8.68 -17.72
C PRO A 24 13.31 -7.76 -18.88
N GLY A 25 12.51 -6.89 -18.91
CA GLY A 25 12.18 -5.93 -19.97
C GLY A 25 12.10 -4.49 -19.47
N TYR A 26 12.09 -4.28 -18.15
CA TYR A 26 12.03 -2.95 -17.59
C TYR A 26 13.42 -2.44 -17.22
N SER A 27 13.86 -1.43 -17.93
CA SER A 27 15.10 -0.72 -17.63
C SER A 27 14.78 0.64 -17.01
N MET A 28 14.20 0.64 -15.81
CA MET A 28 13.99 1.87 -15.06
C MET A 28 15.32 2.45 -14.61
N ALA A 29 15.68 3.59 -15.19
CA ALA A 29 16.85 4.37 -14.79
C ALA A 29 16.43 5.57 -13.97
N SER A 30 17.22 5.90 -12.94
CA SER A 30 17.07 7.15 -12.20
C SER A 30 17.38 8.35 -13.12
N VAL A 31 16.55 9.38 -13.04
CA VAL A 31 16.73 10.63 -13.78
C VAL A 31 17.24 11.70 -12.81
N GLY A 32 18.54 11.80 -12.69
CA GLY A 32 19.21 12.73 -11.78
C GLY A 32 19.17 12.30 -10.30
N ALA A 33 19.71 13.14 -9.44
CA ALA A 33 19.68 12.95 -8.01
C ALA A 33 18.27 13.22 -7.45
N PRO A 34 17.87 12.57 -6.32
CA PRO A 34 16.61 12.89 -5.65
C PRO A 34 16.57 14.36 -5.22
N ARG A 35 15.44 15.01 -5.44
CA ARG A 35 15.18 16.33 -4.89
C ARG A 35 14.71 16.21 -3.44
N ILE A 36 15.49 16.77 -2.53
CA ILE A 36 15.20 16.73 -1.09
C ILE A 36 14.79 18.12 -0.62
N VAL A 37 13.66 18.20 0.07
CA VAL A 37 13.27 19.35 0.89
C VAL A 37 13.33 18.88 2.33
N ALA A 38 14.35 19.32 3.06
CA ALA A 38 14.68 18.85 4.40
C ALA A 38 13.45 18.89 5.35
N GLY A 39 13.21 17.80 6.04
CA GLY A 39 12.09 17.63 6.98
C GLY A 39 10.70 17.63 6.34
N LYS A 40 10.57 17.68 5.02
CA LYS A 40 9.27 17.78 4.33
C LYS A 40 9.03 16.67 3.31
N GLN A 41 9.90 16.57 2.31
CA GLN A 41 9.70 15.61 1.23
C GLN A 41 10.99 15.22 0.51
N ILE A 42 10.93 14.06 -0.14
CA ILE A 42 11.91 13.60 -1.11
C ILE A 42 11.20 13.18 -2.39
N THR A 43 11.70 13.61 -3.54
CA THR A 43 11.14 13.28 -4.85
C THR A 43 12.18 12.55 -5.69
N PHE A 44 11.81 11.40 -6.20
CA PHE A 44 12.59 10.59 -7.14
C PHE A 44 11.95 10.65 -8.52
N LYS A 45 12.78 10.64 -9.55
CA LYS A 45 12.33 10.52 -10.94
C LYS A 45 13.01 9.34 -11.59
N TYR A 46 12.22 8.56 -12.30
CA TYR A 46 12.69 7.40 -13.05
C TYR A 46 12.16 7.47 -14.47
N ARG A 47 12.86 6.86 -15.39
CA ARG A 47 12.41 6.69 -16.78
C ARG A 47 12.70 5.26 -17.22
N ASP A 48 11.71 4.63 -17.82
CA ASP A 48 11.88 3.39 -18.53
C ASP A 48 12.29 3.68 -19.98
N LYS A 49 13.43 3.12 -20.40
CA LYS A 49 13.96 3.35 -21.74
C LYS A 49 13.18 2.61 -22.82
N ALA A 50 12.58 1.48 -22.48
CA ALA A 50 11.86 0.64 -23.43
C ALA A 50 10.51 1.24 -23.82
N THR A 51 9.74 1.69 -22.83
CA THR A 51 8.38 2.22 -23.05
C THR A 51 8.32 3.74 -23.08
N GLY A 52 9.38 4.43 -22.64
CA GLY A 52 9.39 5.88 -22.46
C GLY A 52 8.59 6.36 -21.24
N LEU A 53 8.07 5.48 -20.41
CA LEU A 53 7.34 5.86 -19.20
C LEU A 53 8.24 6.61 -18.21
N GLN A 54 7.75 7.72 -17.71
CA GLN A 54 8.36 8.48 -16.62
C GLN A 54 7.58 8.24 -15.35
N VAL A 55 8.27 7.92 -14.26
CA VAL A 55 7.68 7.74 -12.94
C VAL A 55 8.22 8.79 -11.98
N VAL A 56 7.35 9.52 -11.36
CA VAL A 56 7.67 10.48 -10.29
C VAL A 56 7.13 9.95 -8.99
N VAL A 57 8.01 9.75 -8.03
CA VAL A 57 7.68 9.29 -6.67
C VAL A 57 7.97 10.42 -5.72
N THR A 58 7.01 10.78 -4.91
CA THR A 58 7.19 11.76 -3.85
C THR A 58 6.81 11.16 -2.52
N TRP A 59 7.76 11.13 -1.58
CA TRP A 59 7.49 10.82 -0.19
C TRP A 59 7.46 12.11 0.62
N LYS A 60 6.38 12.31 1.37
CA LYS A 60 6.17 13.49 2.21
C LYS A 60 6.05 13.08 3.66
N CYS A 61 6.70 13.80 4.55
CA CYS A 61 6.46 13.67 5.98
C CYS A 61 5.07 14.19 6.32
N ALA A 62 4.28 13.42 7.04
CA ALA A 62 2.98 13.80 7.53
C ALA A 62 3.11 14.40 8.93
N GLY A 63 2.79 15.67 9.07
CA GLY A 63 2.74 16.37 10.36
C GLY A 63 3.95 16.15 11.27
N LYS A 64 3.70 15.83 12.54
CA LYS A 64 4.72 15.55 13.57
C LYS A 64 4.90 14.04 13.87
N GLY A 65 4.28 13.16 13.09
CA GLY A 65 4.31 11.71 13.33
C GLY A 65 5.37 10.97 12.52
N ALA A 66 5.46 9.67 12.76
CA ALA A 66 6.32 8.74 12.02
C ALA A 66 5.68 8.23 10.71
N VAL A 67 4.78 9.00 10.12
CA VAL A 67 4.04 8.64 8.90
C VAL A 67 4.60 9.36 7.68
N LEU A 68 4.82 8.61 6.63
CA LEU A 68 5.17 9.10 5.30
C LEU A 68 4.01 8.88 4.34
N HIS A 69 3.77 9.86 3.48
CA HIS A 69 2.90 9.71 2.32
C HIS A 69 3.70 9.32 1.09
N ALA A 70 3.18 8.40 0.32
CA ALA A 70 3.71 8.08 -1.00
C ALA A 70 2.70 8.50 -2.07
N ASP A 71 3.12 9.43 -2.89
CA ASP A 71 2.42 9.84 -4.12
C ASP A 71 3.24 9.37 -5.32
N VAL A 72 2.60 8.73 -6.30
CA VAL A 72 3.25 8.28 -7.52
C VAL A 72 2.44 8.68 -8.73
N THR A 73 3.13 9.24 -9.71
CA THR A 73 2.54 9.55 -11.01
C THR A 73 3.38 8.92 -12.11
N VAL A 74 2.72 8.19 -12.99
CA VAL A 74 3.30 7.62 -14.20
C VAL A 74 2.82 8.44 -15.39
N THR A 75 3.75 8.91 -16.23
CA THR A 75 3.46 9.69 -17.44
C THR A 75 4.05 8.98 -18.64
N ASN A 76 3.27 8.81 -19.68
CA ASN A 76 3.78 8.31 -20.94
C ASN A 76 4.55 9.44 -21.67
N ARG A 77 5.88 9.34 -21.71
CA ARG A 77 6.80 10.22 -22.45
C ARG A 77 7.37 9.57 -23.70
N GLY A 78 6.83 8.40 -24.05
CA GLY A 78 7.13 7.72 -25.30
C GLY A 78 6.28 8.22 -26.47
N SER A 79 6.42 7.58 -27.63
CA SER A 79 5.68 7.88 -28.85
C SER A 79 4.45 6.99 -29.02
N GLU A 80 4.39 5.86 -28.33
CA GLU A 80 3.34 4.85 -28.47
C GLU A 80 2.45 4.80 -27.23
N PRO A 81 1.16 4.44 -27.36
CA PRO A 81 0.28 4.20 -26.22
C PRO A 81 0.79 3.03 -25.37
N VAL A 82 0.71 3.17 -24.04
CA VAL A 82 1.11 2.12 -23.10
C VAL A 82 -0.04 1.84 -22.14
N THR A 83 -0.43 0.57 -22.02
CA THR A 83 -1.47 0.14 -21.07
C THR A 83 -0.84 -0.24 -19.75
N ILE A 84 -1.38 0.33 -18.67
CA ILE A 84 -0.99 0.07 -17.29
C ILE A 84 -2.10 -0.71 -16.60
N ASP A 85 -1.77 -1.86 -16.06
CA ASP A 85 -2.69 -2.75 -15.37
C ASP A 85 -2.61 -2.60 -13.84
N HIS A 86 -1.53 -1.98 -13.31
CA HIS A 86 -1.31 -1.88 -11.88
C HIS A 86 -0.20 -0.86 -11.55
N ILE A 87 -0.38 -0.10 -10.48
CA ILE A 87 0.65 0.76 -9.89
C ILE A 87 0.65 0.56 -8.38
N SER A 88 1.81 0.22 -7.82
CA SER A 88 2.05 0.28 -6.38
C SER A 88 2.87 1.51 -6.03
N PRO A 89 2.37 2.42 -5.18
CA PRO A 89 3.07 3.65 -4.84
C PRO A 89 4.30 3.44 -3.97
N VAL A 90 4.35 2.34 -3.23
CA VAL A 90 5.46 2.03 -2.34
C VAL A 90 5.64 0.52 -2.25
N PHE A 91 6.88 0.12 -2.06
CA PHE A 91 7.27 -1.26 -1.82
C PHE A 91 8.26 -1.26 -0.66
N PRO A 92 7.79 -1.12 0.58
CA PRO A 92 8.68 -1.13 1.72
C PRO A 92 9.16 -2.56 1.99
N GLY A 93 10.37 -2.87 1.61
CA GLY A 93 11.10 -4.06 2.04
C GLY A 93 11.70 -3.83 3.43
N LEU A 94 10.86 -3.76 4.45
CA LEU A 94 11.20 -3.13 5.72
C LEU A 94 11.73 -4.09 6.78
N CYS A 95 11.38 -5.37 6.72
CA CYS A 95 11.73 -6.31 7.76
C CYS A 95 12.71 -7.34 7.23
N SER A 96 13.86 -7.48 7.91
CA SER A 96 14.86 -8.48 7.56
C SER A 96 14.47 -9.84 8.15
N MET A 97 14.49 -10.87 7.34
CA MET A 97 14.35 -12.27 7.76
C MET A 97 15.69 -12.95 8.07
N LYS A 98 16.77 -12.17 8.24
CA LYS A 98 18.13 -12.71 8.39
C LYS A 98 18.34 -13.50 9.69
N SER A 99 17.62 -13.20 10.75
CA SER A 99 17.58 -14.03 11.94
C SER A 99 16.50 -15.09 11.73
N GLY A 100 16.80 -16.36 11.83
CA GLY A 100 15.81 -17.44 11.67
C GLY A 100 14.62 -17.40 12.63
N ASP A 101 14.60 -16.44 13.55
CA ASP A 101 13.57 -16.27 14.57
C ASP A 101 12.30 -15.54 14.07
N TRP A 102 12.30 -15.01 12.85
CA TRP A 102 11.13 -14.32 12.31
C TRP A 102 9.88 -15.23 12.23
N VAL A 103 10.07 -16.52 12.04
CA VAL A 103 8.97 -17.51 12.02
C VAL A 103 8.15 -17.47 13.30
N LYS A 104 8.79 -17.16 14.44
CA LYS A 104 8.16 -17.10 15.76
C LYS A 104 7.76 -15.68 16.18
N ASN A 105 8.37 -14.67 15.58
CA ASN A 105 8.31 -13.29 16.07
C ASN A 105 7.63 -12.34 15.12
N MET A 106 7.50 -12.70 13.83
CA MET A 106 6.85 -11.82 12.85
C MET A 106 5.34 -12.06 12.83
N HIS A 107 4.60 -11.05 13.27
CA HIS A 107 3.15 -11.04 13.28
C HIS A 107 2.61 -10.11 12.20
N ILE A 108 1.48 -10.49 11.63
CA ILE A 108 0.68 -9.65 10.74
C ILE A 108 -0.64 -9.31 11.43
N HIS A 109 -0.95 -8.01 11.48
CA HIS A 109 -2.23 -7.53 11.96
C HIS A 109 -3.01 -6.95 10.80
N PHE A 110 -4.24 -7.42 10.65
CA PHE A 110 -5.22 -6.95 9.68
C PHE A 110 -6.62 -7.06 10.25
N ALA A 111 -7.58 -6.36 9.66
CA ALA A 111 -8.95 -6.44 10.13
C ALA A 111 -9.90 -6.84 9.00
N ARG A 112 -10.76 -7.82 9.25
CA ARG A 112 -11.96 -8.04 8.46
C ARG A 112 -12.99 -6.99 8.81
N ASN A 113 -13.79 -6.62 7.82
CA ASN A 113 -14.78 -5.56 7.99
C ASN A 113 -16.00 -5.89 7.12
N VAL A 114 -17.07 -6.22 7.77
CA VAL A 114 -18.36 -6.50 7.13
C VAL A 114 -19.45 -5.76 7.89
N TRP A 115 -20.60 -5.61 7.27
CA TRP A 115 -21.77 -4.99 7.91
C TRP A 115 -22.12 -5.68 9.23
N ASN A 116 -22.28 -4.93 10.28
CA ASN A 116 -22.53 -5.38 11.66
C ASN A 116 -21.42 -6.24 12.30
N ALA A 117 -20.24 -6.25 11.68
CA ALA A 117 -19.04 -6.89 12.23
C ALA A 117 -17.79 -6.13 11.75
N GLU A 118 -17.78 -4.83 12.03
CA GLU A 118 -16.71 -3.90 11.62
C GLU A 118 -15.46 -4.12 12.46
N ALA A 119 -14.31 -3.86 11.82
CA ALA A 119 -12.99 -3.82 12.46
C ALA A 119 -12.64 -5.06 13.28
N GLN A 120 -12.91 -6.25 12.75
CA GLN A 120 -12.54 -7.53 13.37
C GLN A 120 -11.02 -7.75 13.18
N TRP A 121 -10.23 -7.36 14.17
CA TRP A 121 -8.79 -7.47 14.13
C TRP A 121 -8.28 -8.89 14.35
N TYR A 122 -7.31 -9.28 13.56
CA TYR A 122 -6.55 -10.51 13.65
C TYR A 122 -5.10 -10.20 13.97
N ASP A 123 -4.53 -11.01 14.84
CA ASP A 123 -3.10 -11.09 15.16
C ASP A 123 -2.67 -12.53 14.80
N ARG A 124 -1.84 -12.67 13.78
CA ARG A 124 -1.39 -13.97 13.27
C ARG A 124 0.11 -13.99 13.09
N LEU A 125 0.71 -15.12 13.36
CA LEU A 125 2.07 -15.36 12.89
C LEU A 125 2.07 -15.34 11.35
N ILE A 126 3.01 -14.63 10.75
CA ILE A 126 3.04 -14.49 9.30
C ILE A 126 3.23 -15.82 8.57
N CYS A 127 3.86 -16.80 9.23
CA CYS A 127 4.00 -18.15 8.69
C CYS A 127 2.68 -18.93 8.63
N GLU A 128 1.68 -18.59 9.46
CA GLU A 128 0.34 -19.18 9.41
C GLU A 128 -0.45 -18.70 8.20
N GLU A 129 -0.07 -17.56 7.63
CA GLU A 129 -0.66 -17.00 6.42
C GLU A 129 0.08 -17.46 5.13
N GLY A 130 0.72 -18.63 5.19
CA GLY A 130 1.35 -19.27 4.05
C GLY A 130 2.77 -18.81 3.75
N MET A 131 3.34 -17.92 4.55
CA MET A 131 4.73 -17.47 4.39
C MET A 131 5.67 -18.34 5.21
N ASN A 132 6.18 -19.40 4.59
CA ASN A 132 7.04 -20.38 5.26
C ASN A 132 8.52 -20.14 4.91
N ALA A 133 9.39 -20.27 5.91
CA ALA A 133 10.85 -20.11 5.77
C ALA A 133 11.47 -20.94 4.65
N GLN A 134 10.96 -22.13 4.41
CA GLN A 134 11.46 -23.03 3.37
C GLN A 134 11.22 -22.51 1.95
N TYR A 135 10.16 -21.69 1.74
CA TYR A 135 9.78 -21.15 0.45
C TYR A 135 10.30 -19.74 0.20
N LEU A 136 10.86 -19.09 1.20
CA LEU A 136 11.36 -17.71 1.11
C LEU A 136 12.87 -17.65 0.79
N SER A 137 13.55 -18.80 0.82
CA SER A 137 14.94 -18.92 0.36
C SER A 137 14.97 -19.05 -1.16
N GLY A 138 15.61 -18.11 -1.84
CA GLY A 138 15.74 -18.14 -3.30
C GLY A 138 14.70 -17.29 -4.03
N ASP A 139 14.25 -17.77 -5.19
CA ASP A 139 13.36 -17.05 -6.10
C ASP A 139 11.87 -17.36 -5.91
N SER A 140 11.51 -18.27 -5.01
CA SER A 140 10.12 -18.51 -4.66
C SER A 140 9.59 -17.35 -3.81
N SER A 141 8.41 -16.85 -4.12
CA SER A 141 7.70 -15.86 -3.34
C SER A 141 6.39 -16.44 -2.85
N SER A 142 6.16 -16.31 -1.55
CA SER A 142 4.88 -16.57 -0.92
C SER A 142 4.27 -15.24 -0.52
N PHE A 143 2.96 -15.09 -0.63
CA PHE A 143 2.29 -13.84 -0.29
C PHE A 143 0.89 -14.08 0.27
N PHE A 144 0.47 -13.16 1.09
CA PHE A 144 -0.89 -12.99 1.63
C PHE A 144 -1.51 -11.75 1.02
N ARG A 145 -2.79 -11.79 0.64
CA ARG A 145 -3.46 -10.66 0.01
C ARG A 145 -4.72 -10.25 0.75
N LEU A 146 -4.84 -8.94 0.96
CA LEU A 146 -6.03 -8.24 1.41
C LEU A 146 -6.61 -7.45 0.25
N GLU A 147 -7.93 -7.36 0.18
CA GLU A 147 -8.62 -6.61 -0.87
C GLU A 147 -9.98 -6.10 -0.40
N SER A 148 -10.50 -5.13 -1.11
CA SER A 148 -11.90 -4.75 -1.10
C SER A 148 -12.30 -4.28 -2.50
N LEU A 149 -13.44 -4.70 -2.98
CA LEU A 149 -13.92 -4.41 -4.32
C LEU A 149 -15.17 -3.52 -4.27
N GLY A 150 -15.26 -2.61 -5.23
CA GLY A 150 -16.38 -1.69 -5.35
C GLY A 150 -16.16 -0.36 -4.64
N SER A 151 -17.21 0.44 -4.52
CA SER A 151 -17.18 1.78 -3.94
C SER A 151 -17.15 1.79 -2.41
N PHE A 152 -17.43 0.66 -1.77
CA PHE A 152 -17.30 0.51 -0.33
C PHE A 152 -15.93 -0.09 0.00
N SER A 153 -14.95 0.78 0.16
CA SER A 153 -13.51 0.42 0.28
C SER A 153 -13.16 -0.42 1.50
N ALA A 154 -14.05 -0.58 2.45
CA ALA A 154 -13.86 -1.40 3.65
C ALA A 154 -14.87 -2.55 3.73
N SER A 155 -15.40 -3.02 2.60
CA SER A 155 -16.46 -4.07 2.59
C SER A 155 -15.98 -5.46 3.00
N ARG A 156 -14.70 -5.76 2.89
CA ARG A 156 -14.09 -7.05 3.27
C ARG A 156 -13.02 -6.90 4.33
N HIS A 157 -12.13 -5.94 4.11
CA HIS A 157 -11.00 -5.66 5.00
C HIS A 157 -10.86 -4.16 5.18
N LEU A 158 -10.28 -3.75 6.31
CA LEU A 158 -9.77 -2.39 6.42
C LEU A 158 -8.55 -2.23 5.51
N PRO A 159 -8.40 -1.07 4.83
CA PRO A 159 -7.33 -0.84 3.86
C PRO A 159 -5.97 -0.59 4.54
N MET A 160 -5.61 -1.42 5.49
CA MET A 160 -4.37 -1.27 6.27
C MET A 160 -3.84 -2.60 6.77
N VAL A 161 -2.53 -2.65 6.97
CA VAL A 161 -1.81 -3.79 7.54
C VAL A 161 -0.69 -3.30 8.44
N ILE A 162 -0.40 -4.05 9.49
CA ILE A 162 0.74 -3.84 10.37
C ILE A 162 1.56 -5.13 10.42
N LEU A 163 2.85 -5.03 10.18
CA LEU A 163 3.81 -6.09 10.42
C LEU A 163 4.58 -5.78 11.70
N GLU A 164 4.45 -6.62 12.70
CA GLU A 164 5.10 -6.49 13.99
C GLU A 164 6.20 -7.54 14.15
N ASP A 165 7.43 -7.08 14.33
CA ASP A 165 8.55 -7.91 14.75
C ASP A 165 8.67 -7.85 16.27
N ARG A 166 8.10 -8.81 16.96
CA ARG A 166 8.13 -8.91 18.43
C ARG A 166 9.52 -9.15 18.97
N GLY A 167 10.39 -9.80 18.20
CA GLY A 167 11.79 -10.00 18.57
C GLY A 167 12.61 -8.70 18.54
N ALA A 168 12.34 -7.83 17.57
CA ALA A 168 12.99 -6.54 17.45
C ALA A 168 12.26 -5.40 18.18
N GLY A 169 11.04 -5.62 18.65
CA GLY A 169 10.21 -4.59 19.27
C GLY A 169 9.87 -3.44 18.32
N LYS A 170 9.58 -3.75 17.06
CA LYS A 170 9.31 -2.77 16.00
C LYS A 170 8.15 -3.20 15.13
N SER A 171 7.44 -2.21 14.62
CA SER A 171 6.36 -2.44 13.66
C SER A 171 6.49 -1.54 12.45
N CYS A 172 6.15 -2.09 11.29
CA CYS A 172 5.90 -1.30 10.10
C CYS A 172 4.42 -1.39 9.73
N TYR A 173 3.88 -0.31 9.20
CA TYR A 173 2.47 -0.20 8.86
C TYR A 173 2.27 0.49 7.52
N CYS A 174 1.17 0.12 6.87
CA CYS A 174 0.78 0.67 5.59
C CYS A 174 -0.73 0.82 5.55
N GLU A 175 -1.21 1.96 5.04
CA GLU A 175 -2.62 2.27 4.86
C GLU A 175 -2.86 2.85 3.46
N ILE A 176 -3.86 2.31 2.75
CA ILE A 176 -4.34 2.86 1.48
C ILE A 176 -5.42 3.89 1.78
N ARG A 177 -5.29 5.10 1.22
CA ARG A 177 -6.23 6.21 1.39
C ARG A 177 -7.06 6.40 0.13
N TYR A 178 -7.92 5.44 -0.13
CA TYR A 178 -8.75 5.44 -1.32
C TYR A 178 -10.12 4.84 -1.02
N SER A 179 -11.16 5.43 -1.57
CA SER A 179 -12.56 5.02 -1.35
C SER A 179 -13.14 4.10 -2.42
N GLY A 180 -12.30 3.57 -3.31
CA GLY A 180 -12.69 2.59 -4.32
C GLY A 180 -12.07 1.22 -4.07
N SER A 181 -12.03 0.39 -5.10
CA SER A 181 -11.37 -0.93 -5.05
C SER A 181 -9.87 -0.80 -4.81
N TRP A 182 -9.32 -1.68 -4.00
CA TRP A 182 -7.89 -1.72 -3.69
C TRP A 182 -7.43 -3.15 -3.41
N SER A 183 -6.15 -3.37 -3.51
CA SER A 183 -5.49 -4.58 -3.04
C SER A 183 -4.20 -4.26 -2.30
N MET A 184 -3.86 -5.10 -1.33
CA MET A 184 -2.63 -5.01 -0.56
C MET A 184 -2.05 -6.40 -0.42
N GLU A 185 -0.85 -6.59 -0.96
CA GLU A 185 -0.13 -7.85 -0.88
C GLU A 185 0.99 -7.73 0.15
N VAL A 186 1.08 -8.70 1.03
CA VAL A 186 2.17 -8.85 1.98
C VAL A 186 2.88 -10.15 1.64
N GLY A 187 4.17 -10.08 1.42
CA GLY A 187 4.92 -11.24 0.99
C GLY A 187 6.35 -11.24 1.46
N GLY A 188 7.05 -12.32 1.14
CA GLY A 188 8.45 -12.47 1.45
C GLY A 188 9.27 -12.82 0.22
N ARG A 189 10.45 -12.19 0.08
CA ARG A 189 11.40 -12.51 -0.97
C ARG A 189 12.83 -12.15 -0.57
N ARG A 190 13.78 -13.00 -0.94
CA ARG A 190 15.21 -12.76 -0.71
C ARG A 190 15.51 -12.34 0.72
N ASN A 191 14.92 -13.03 1.68
CA ASN A 191 15.06 -12.76 3.12
C ASN A 191 14.56 -11.37 3.57
N ARG A 192 13.51 -10.85 2.91
CA ARG A 192 12.84 -9.61 3.31
C ARG A 192 11.34 -9.73 3.13
N PHE A 193 10.59 -9.18 4.07
CA PHE A 193 9.17 -8.95 3.91
C PHE A 193 8.92 -7.67 3.13
N TYR A 194 7.84 -7.65 2.37
CA TYR A 194 7.36 -6.46 1.68
C TYR A 194 5.86 -6.28 1.87
N ILE A 195 5.41 -5.04 1.72
CA ILE A 195 4.00 -4.68 1.60
C ILE A 195 3.83 -3.99 0.24
N LEU A 196 2.88 -4.46 -0.56
CA LEU A 196 2.61 -3.95 -1.90
C LEU A 196 1.17 -3.41 -1.95
N PRO A 197 0.93 -2.16 -1.51
CA PRO A 197 -0.37 -1.54 -1.61
C PRO A 197 -0.65 -1.10 -3.04
N SER A 198 -1.90 -1.20 -3.47
CA SER A 198 -2.33 -0.79 -4.80
C SER A 198 -3.77 -0.32 -4.79
N GLY A 199 -4.17 0.48 -5.78
CA GLY A 199 -5.55 0.63 -6.19
C GLY A 199 -6.09 -0.65 -6.83
N PRO A 200 -7.16 -0.56 -7.62
CA PRO A 200 -7.66 -1.69 -8.38
C PRO A 200 -6.59 -2.19 -9.35
N THR A 201 -6.56 -3.50 -9.54
CA THR A 201 -5.68 -4.17 -10.49
C THR A 201 -6.51 -4.85 -11.57
N LYS A 202 -5.87 -5.38 -12.60
CA LYS A 202 -6.57 -6.16 -13.64
C LYS A 202 -7.28 -7.38 -13.03
N THR A 203 -6.64 -8.08 -12.11
CA THR A 203 -7.20 -9.24 -11.43
C THR A 203 -8.23 -8.88 -10.36
N ASP A 204 -7.93 -7.85 -9.57
CA ASP A 204 -8.74 -7.45 -8.43
C ASP A 204 -9.38 -6.09 -8.72
N GLY A 205 -10.49 -6.09 -9.45
CA GLY A 205 -11.19 -4.87 -9.82
C GLY A 205 -11.25 -4.58 -11.33
N GLN A 206 -10.70 -5.45 -12.16
CA GLN A 206 -10.74 -5.35 -13.64
C GLN A 206 -10.29 -3.97 -14.14
N PHE A 207 -9.24 -3.43 -13.55
CA PHE A 207 -8.71 -2.12 -13.87
C PHE A 207 -7.54 -2.22 -14.87
N TRP A 208 -7.57 -1.36 -15.84
CA TRP A 208 -6.44 -1.01 -16.69
C TRP A 208 -6.66 0.37 -17.29
N GLN A 209 -5.60 1.05 -17.63
CA GLN A 209 -5.67 2.33 -18.32
C GLN A 209 -4.59 2.42 -19.39
N THR A 210 -5.00 2.71 -20.62
CA THR A 210 -4.07 2.99 -21.70
C THR A 210 -3.75 4.49 -21.69
N LEU A 211 -2.47 4.81 -21.59
CA LEU A 211 -1.97 6.17 -21.63
C LEU A 211 -1.45 6.48 -23.02
N ALA A 212 -2.08 7.41 -23.72
CA ALA A 212 -1.53 8.01 -24.92
C ALA A 212 -0.24 8.82 -24.61
N PRO A 213 0.60 9.14 -25.60
CA PRO A 213 1.74 10.02 -25.41
C PRO A 213 1.34 11.32 -24.72
N GLY A 214 2.01 11.66 -23.63
CA GLY A 214 1.73 12.83 -22.80
C GLY A 214 0.75 12.61 -21.65
N GLU A 215 -0.05 11.57 -21.66
CA GLU A 215 -1.00 11.28 -20.60
C GLU A 215 -0.35 10.72 -19.34
N SER A 216 -1.04 10.89 -18.22
CA SER A 216 -0.56 10.49 -16.89
C SER A 216 -1.63 9.75 -16.09
N LEU A 217 -1.16 8.83 -15.26
CA LEU A 217 -1.96 8.12 -14.26
C LEU A 217 -1.29 8.27 -12.89
N SER A 218 -2.07 8.64 -11.89
CA SER A 218 -1.63 8.67 -10.49
C SER A 218 -2.05 7.41 -9.76
N ALA A 219 -1.14 6.86 -8.97
CA ALA A 219 -1.45 5.77 -8.05
C ALA A 219 -2.37 6.25 -6.92
N VAL A 220 -3.05 5.32 -6.27
CA VAL A 220 -3.79 5.63 -5.04
C VAL A 220 -2.83 6.11 -3.96
N PRO A 221 -3.22 7.13 -3.16
CA PRO A 221 -2.34 7.62 -2.09
C PRO A 221 -2.18 6.59 -0.99
N VAL A 222 -0.97 6.47 -0.47
CA VAL A 222 -0.61 5.53 0.60
C VAL A 222 0.09 6.26 1.74
N ALA A 223 -0.27 5.90 2.97
CA ALA A 223 0.45 6.26 4.16
C ALA A 223 1.19 5.04 4.71
N PHE A 224 2.44 5.21 5.11
CA PHE A 224 3.24 4.13 5.66
C PHE A 224 4.25 4.66 6.67
N GLY A 225 4.76 3.78 7.52
CA GLY A 225 5.76 4.16 8.50
C GLY A 225 6.32 2.98 9.27
N VAL A 226 7.25 3.32 10.17
CA VAL A 226 7.86 2.38 11.11
C VAL A 226 7.84 3.02 12.48
N THR A 227 7.53 2.24 13.50
CA THR A 227 7.57 2.68 14.89
C THR A 227 8.29 1.66 15.77
N ASN A 228 8.80 2.12 16.90
CA ASN A 228 9.19 1.22 17.98
C ASN A 228 7.92 0.79 18.71
N GLY A 229 7.88 -0.46 19.14
CA GLY A 229 6.71 -1.08 19.77
C GLY A 229 5.88 -1.91 18.81
N GLY A 230 4.69 -2.32 19.23
CA GLY A 230 3.82 -3.25 18.56
C GLY A 230 2.63 -2.59 17.83
N PHE A 231 1.56 -3.37 17.77
CA PHE A 231 0.29 -2.96 17.17
C PHE A 231 -0.25 -1.63 17.71
N ASN A 232 -0.26 -1.45 19.03
CA ASN A 232 -0.84 -0.26 19.65
C ASN A 232 -0.09 1.02 19.27
N GLU A 233 1.24 0.97 19.21
CA GLU A 233 2.08 2.10 18.82
C GLU A 233 1.88 2.45 17.35
N ALA A 234 1.76 1.46 16.47
CA ALA A 234 1.45 1.67 15.07
C ALA A 234 0.07 2.34 14.88
N ILE A 235 -0.95 1.87 15.58
CA ILE A 235 -2.29 2.48 15.56
C ILE A 235 -2.26 3.90 16.14
N ALA A 236 -1.47 4.14 17.19
CA ALA A 236 -1.33 5.48 17.76
C ALA A 236 -0.70 6.47 16.76
N GLU A 237 0.33 6.07 16.02
CA GLU A 237 0.95 6.91 14.99
C GLU A 237 -0.02 7.21 13.83
N LEU A 238 -0.76 6.22 13.34
CA LEU A 238 -1.80 6.41 12.33
C LEU A 238 -2.94 7.30 12.84
N THR A 239 -3.31 7.18 14.11
CA THR A 239 -4.36 8.03 14.71
C THR A 239 -3.91 9.49 14.83
N LYS A 240 -2.68 9.75 15.27
CA LYS A 240 -2.09 11.10 15.29
C LYS A 240 -2.11 11.71 13.90
N TYR A 241 -1.65 10.94 12.91
CA TYR A 241 -1.64 11.34 11.53
C TYR A 241 -3.04 11.68 11.00
N ARG A 242 -4.03 10.81 11.17
CA ARG A 242 -5.40 11.05 10.71
C ARG A 242 -6.01 12.30 11.33
N ARG A 243 -5.75 12.55 12.62
CA ARG A 243 -6.23 13.74 13.32
C ARG A 243 -5.56 15.03 12.85
N ALA A 244 -4.26 14.97 12.53
CA ALA A 244 -3.48 16.15 12.15
C ALA A 244 -3.64 16.52 10.66
N ASP A 245 -3.65 15.53 9.77
CA ASP A 245 -3.47 15.75 8.34
C ASP A 245 -4.69 15.37 7.49
N LEU A 246 -5.57 14.47 7.98
CA LEU A 246 -6.69 13.98 7.18
C LEU A 246 -8.05 14.46 7.64
N ARG A 247 -8.24 14.65 8.94
CA ARG A 247 -9.53 15.03 9.48
C ARG A 247 -9.90 16.44 9.00
N PRO A 248 -10.94 16.59 8.17
CA PRO A 248 -11.46 17.92 7.89
C PRO A 248 -12.01 18.52 9.19
N THR A 249 -11.77 19.79 9.39
CA THR A 249 -12.31 20.53 10.54
C THR A 249 -13.26 21.61 10.05
N CYS A 250 -14.47 21.62 10.55
CA CYS A 250 -15.45 22.66 10.31
C CYS A 250 -15.86 23.35 11.63
N LYS A 251 -16.71 24.37 11.52
CA LYS A 251 -17.22 25.09 12.70
C LYS A 251 -18.00 24.15 13.64
N ALA A 252 -18.84 23.27 13.06
CA ALA A 252 -19.64 22.32 13.82
C ALA A 252 -18.76 21.35 14.65
N ASP A 253 -17.59 20.95 14.16
CA ASP A 253 -16.66 20.09 14.92
C ASP A 253 -16.14 20.74 16.21
N ARG A 254 -16.14 22.08 16.27
CA ARG A 254 -15.71 22.84 17.45
C ARG A 254 -16.85 23.09 18.42
N GLU A 255 -18.07 23.25 17.90
CA GLU A 255 -19.27 23.55 18.67
C GLU A 255 -19.92 22.29 19.27
N LEU A 256 -19.53 21.10 18.76
CA LEU A 256 -20.04 19.80 19.19
C LEU A 256 -21.58 19.77 19.30
N PRO A 257 -22.31 20.04 18.21
CA PRO A 257 -23.76 20.06 18.24
C PRO A 257 -24.33 18.69 18.56
N VAL A 258 -25.46 18.66 19.23
CA VAL A 258 -26.23 17.42 19.39
C VAL A 258 -26.83 17.06 18.03
N ILE A 259 -26.51 15.86 17.54
CA ILE A 259 -27.03 15.32 16.29
C ILE A 259 -28.04 14.23 16.65
N PHE A 260 -29.25 14.34 16.13
CA PHE A 260 -30.29 13.33 16.20
C PHE A 260 -30.40 12.62 14.84
N ASP A 261 -30.28 11.30 14.86
CA ASP A 261 -30.48 10.47 13.67
C ASP A 261 -31.80 9.70 13.80
N ASP A 262 -32.75 10.02 12.97
CA ASP A 262 -34.10 9.44 12.95
C ASP A 262 -34.26 8.33 11.88
N TYR A 263 -33.14 7.85 11.33
CA TYR A 263 -33.14 6.90 10.22
C TYR A 263 -34.00 5.64 10.50
N MET A 264 -33.85 5.04 11.67
CA MET A 264 -34.56 3.82 12.00
C MET A 264 -36.08 4.06 12.20
N ASN A 265 -36.46 5.20 12.78
CA ASN A 265 -37.87 5.54 12.94
C ASN A 265 -38.54 5.80 11.59
N CYS A 266 -37.83 6.49 10.68
CA CYS A 266 -38.35 6.75 9.34
C CYS A 266 -38.51 5.49 8.49
N LEU A 267 -37.66 4.48 8.69
CA LEU A 267 -37.72 3.21 7.96
C LEU A 267 -38.74 2.21 8.55
N LEU A 268 -38.93 2.24 9.87
CA LEU A 268 -39.79 1.29 10.59
C LEU A 268 -41.15 1.88 10.97
N GLY A 269 -41.32 3.19 10.86
CA GLY A 269 -42.57 3.88 11.09
C GLY A 269 -43.46 3.81 9.85
N ASN A 270 -44.44 2.95 9.86
CA ASN A 270 -45.60 3.00 8.97
C ASN A 270 -46.58 4.05 9.45
#